data_26529fa118d507f3da6ce9b27050e73e
#
_entry.id   26529fa118d507f3da6ce9b27050e73e
#
_cell.length_a   1.000
_cell.length_b   1.000
_cell.length_c   1.000
_cell.angle_alpha   90.00
_cell.angle_beta   90.00
_cell.angle_gamma   90.00
#
_symmetry.space_group_name_H-M   'P 1'
#
loop_
_entity.id
_entity.type
_entity.pdbx_description
1 polymer ?
#
loop_
_entity_poly.entity_id
_entity_poly.type
_entity_poly.pdbx_seq_one_letter_code
_entity_poly.pdbx_strand_id
1 'polypeptide(L)'
;MKVIGQSGKLMIPESPMKHIEEIGRICYKSEDKITDGTDRKFVRMLLNNNHRAMIEHYRFIMEVSPMIWEPLEVIKHDHIQMTHSEFNGRDRFVISFNARALMELPDKCDCHHHGVIKMAIKGLVDELTSHIVRKYDCYELFGLDRNEPLPLLSTGVEFIDNSYEAMSDEEWLHHGWFSAHMITDRGITHEIVRHREETSFAQESTRYCNYGLDKFGNEITVIGQGFCGEAEKYWRESVACAESMYFELLECGIKPQMARSVLPTCLK
;
A
#
# COMPACT_ATOMS: atom_id res chain seq x y z
N MET A 1 -10.02 -7.52 -27.44
CA MET A 1 -9.52 -6.25 -26.88
C MET A 1 -10.70 -5.40 -26.37
N LYS A 2 -10.66 -5.01 -25.12
CA LYS A 2 -11.64 -4.13 -24.48
C LYS A 2 -11.07 -2.71 -24.34
N VAL A 3 -11.80 -1.71 -24.82
CA VAL A 3 -11.43 -0.29 -24.68
C VAL A 3 -12.31 0.35 -23.61
N ILE A 4 -11.68 1.02 -22.63
CA ILE A 4 -12.37 1.72 -21.53
C ILE A 4 -11.84 3.15 -21.39
N GLY A 5 -12.58 3.99 -20.65
CA GLY A 5 -12.13 5.32 -20.26
C GLY A 5 -11.29 5.30 -18.98
N GLN A 6 -10.60 6.40 -18.74
CA GLN A 6 -9.93 6.65 -17.46
C GLN A 6 -10.96 6.96 -16.37
N SER A 7 -10.66 6.59 -15.14
CA SER A 7 -11.48 6.93 -13.97
C SER A 7 -10.65 6.91 -12.69
N GLY A 8 -11.18 7.56 -11.65
CA GLY A 8 -10.57 7.54 -10.31
C GLY A 8 -11.62 7.65 -9.23
N LYS A 9 -11.35 7.06 -8.09
CA LYS A 9 -12.16 7.20 -6.88
C LYS A 9 -11.28 7.22 -5.64
N LEU A 10 -11.70 7.96 -4.63
CA LEU A 10 -11.12 7.85 -3.30
C LEU A 10 -11.55 6.52 -2.67
N MET A 11 -10.64 5.91 -1.94
CA MET A 11 -10.90 4.72 -1.14
C MET A 11 -10.97 5.13 0.32
N ILE A 12 -12.06 4.78 0.98
CA ILE A 12 -12.25 5.03 2.41
C ILE A 12 -11.95 3.74 3.14
N PRO A 13 -10.86 3.67 3.92
CA PRO A 13 -10.47 2.45 4.61
C PRO A 13 -11.42 2.15 5.78
N GLU A 14 -11.99 0.96 5.81
CA GLU A 14 -12.76 0.49 6.98
C GLU A 14 -11.84 -0.02 8.10
N SER A 15 -10.77 -0.70 7.74
CA SER A 15 -9.75 -1.20 8.65
C SER A 15 -8.43 -1.43 7.91
N PRO A 16 -7.29 -1.51 8.63
CA PRO A 16 -5.99 -1.78 8.01
C PRO A 16 -5.98 -3.03 7.13
N MET A 17 -6.55 -4.13 7.64
CA MET A 17 -6.51 -5.42 6.96
C MET A 17 -7.34 -5.44 5.69
N LYS A 18 -8.57 -4.94 5.74
CA LYS A 18 -9.46 -4.84 4.58
C LYS A 18 -8.86 -3.92 3.52
N HIS A 19 -8.34 -2.77 3.93
CA HIS A 19 -7.74 -1.80 3.01
C HIS A 19 -6.52 -2.36 2.28
N ILE A 20 -5.63 -3.05 3.00
CA ILE A 20 -4.47 -3.73 2.41
C ILE A 20 -4.92 -4.86 1.46
N GLU A 21 -5.98 -5.61 1.80
CA GLU A 21 -6.52 -6.61 0.90
C GLU A 21 -7.08 -5.98 -0.38
N GLU A 22 -7.92 -4.94 -0.28
CA GLU A 22 -8.48 -4.24 -1.43
C GLU A 22 -7.40 -3.79 -2.40
N ILE A 23 -6.38 -3.11 -1.89
CA ILE A 23 -5.26 -2.62 -2.71
C ILE A 23 -4.43 -3.76 -3.27
N GLY A 24 -4.09 -4.73 -2.44
CA GLY A 24 -3.28 -5.88 -2.86
C GLY A 24 -3.97 -6.72 -3.93
N ARG A 25 -5.29 -6.89 -3.85
CA ARG A 25 -6.08 -7.62 -4.86
C ARG A 25 -6.03 -6.99 -6.24
N ILE A 26 -5.90 -5.67 -6.33
CA ILE A 26 -5.70 -4.95 -7.61
C ILE A 26 -4.45 -5.49 -8.31
N CYS A 27 -3.34 -5.69 -7.58
CA CYS A 27 -2.10 -6.21 -8.16
C CYS A 27 -2.25 -7.61 -8.79
N TYR A 28 -3.16 -8.42 -8.25
CA TYR A 28 -3.41 -9.79 -8.70
C TYR A 28 -4.66 -9.93 -9.58
N LYS A 29 -5.36 -8.83 -9.84
CA LYS A 29 -6.66 -8.80 -10.53
C LYS A 29 -7.61 -9.86 -9.96
N SER A 30 -7.87 -9.77 -8.67
CA SER A 30 -8.61 -10.75 -7.89
C SER A 30 -9.56 -10.12 -6.87
N GLU A 31 -10.07 -8.94 -7.18
CA GLU A 31 -10.99 -8.16 -6.37
C GLU A 31 -12.32 -8.90 -6.14
N ASP A 32 -12.71 -9.74 -7.10
CA ASP A 32 -13.86 -10.64 -7.04
C ASP A 32 -13.80 -11.67 -5.90
N LYS A 33 -12.62 -11.86 -5.29
CA LYS A 33 -12.40 -12.81 -4.20
C LYS A 33 -12.49 -12.19 -2.82
N ILE A 34 -12.78 -10.89 -2.73
CA ILE A 34 -12.97 -10.21 -1.45
C ILE A 34 -14.31 -10.66 -0.87
N THR A 35 -14.26 -11.28 0.30
CA THR A 35 -15.42 -11.69 1.09
C THR A 35 -15.10 -11.53 2.57
N ASP A 36 -16.08 -11.67 3.45
CA ASP A 36 -15.87 -11.55 4.88
C ASP A 36 -14.79 -12.50 5.39
N GLY A 37 -13.77 -11.94 6.08
CA GLY A 37 -12.68 -12.67 6.69
C GLY A 37 -11.60 -13.19 5.73
N THR A 38 -11.59 -12.74 4.46
CA THR A 38 -10.51 -13.08 3.52
C THR A 38 -9.25 -12.23 3.72
N ASP A 39 -9.40 -11.03 4.28
CA ASP A 39 -8.37 -10.06 4.58
C ASP A 39 -7.18 -10.66 5.35
N ARG A 40 -7.45 -11.38 6.44
CA ARG A 40 -6.42 -12.00 7.28
C ARG A 40 -5.57 -13.02 6.53
N LYS A 41 -6.23 -13.89 5.75
CA LYS A 41 -5.52 -14.89 4.94
C LYS A 41 -4.69 -14.24 3.85
N PHE A 42 -5.22 -13.17 3.26
CA PHE A 42 -4.54 -12.45 2.20
C PHE A 42 -3.31 -11.69 2.71
N VAL A 43 -3.43 -10.94 3.80
CA VAL A 43 -2.29 -10.25 4.41
C VAL A 43 -1.19 -11.23 4.85
N ARG A 44 -1.56 -12.36 5.47
CA ARG A 44 -0.60 -13.42 5.80
C ARG A 44 0.12 -13.97 4.56
N MET A 45 -0.60 -14.15 3.45
CA MET A 45 0.00 -14.57 2.18
C MET A 45 0.98 -13.52 1.65
N LEU A 46 0.67 -12.24 1.72
CA LEU A 46 1.58 -11.16 1.32
C LEU A 46 2.89 -11.19 2.11
N LEU A 47 2.81 -11.33 3.43
CA LEU A 47 3.98 -11.41 4.31
C LEU A 47 4.82 -12.65 4.04
N ASN A 48 4.20 -13.82 3.90
CA ASN A 48 4.90 -15.09 3.60
C ASN A 48 5.62 -15.05 2.24
N ASN A 49 5.08 -14.32 1.28
CA ASN A 49 5.70 -14.12 -0.03
C ASN A 49 6.65 -12.92 -0.09
N ASN A 50 6.91 -12.28 1.05
CA ASN A 50 7.73 -11.06 1.15
C ASN A 50 7.24 -9.89 0.27
N HIS A 51 5.93 -9.79 0.04
CA HIS A 51 5.29 -8.70 -0.71
C HIS A 51 4.96 -7.52 0.22
N ARG A 52 5.95 -7.03 0.95
CA ARG A 52 5.80 -6.00 2.00
C ARG A 52 5.38 -4.63 1.49
N ALA A 53 5.56 -4.33 0.20
CA ALA A 53 5.11 -3.06 -0.35
C ALA A 53 3.59 -2.83 -0.19
N MET A 54 2.80 -3.91 -0.14
CA MET A 54 1.35 -3.77 0.02
C MET A 54 0.94 -3.32 1.42
N ILE A 55 1.70 -3.65 2.46
CA ILE A 55 1.38 -3.25 3.84
C ILE A 55 1.75 -1.79 4.15
N GLU A 56 2.35 -1.07 3.19
CA GLU A 56 2.61 0.36 3.29
C GLU A 56 1.34 1.21 3.10
N HIS A 57 0.29 0.64 2.51
CA HIS A 57 -0.88 1.38 2.06
C HIS A 57 -1.87 1.78 3.17
N TYR A 58 -1.54 1.53 4.43
CA TYR A 58 -2.31 2.03 5.56
C TYR A 58 -1.40 2.75 6.55
N ARG A 59 -1.74 3.98 6.90
CA ARG A 59 -1.00 4.80 7.85
C ARG A 59 -1.74 4.85 9.19
N PHE A 60 -1.03 4.57 10.25
CA PHE A 60 -1.49 4.77 11.63
C PHE A 60 -1.08 6.16 12.08
N ILE A 61 -1.97 6.88 12.76
CA ILE A 61 -1.72 8.20 13.34
C ILE A 61 -1.98 8.10 14.83
N MET A 62 -1.02 8.53 15.63
CA MET A 62 -1.09 8.40 17.09
C MET A 62 -0.56 9.63 17.77
N GLU A 63 -1.24 10.06 18.81
CA GLU A 63 -0.66 10.93 19.84
C GLU A 63 0.12 10.05 20.81
N VAL A 64 1.34 10.45 21.15
CA VAL A 64 2.24 9.67 22.00
C VAL A 64 2.81 10.53 23.13
N SER A 65 3.23 9.89 24.22
CA SER A 65 3.94 10.58 25.30
C SER A 65 5.37 10.96 24.88
N PRO A 66 6.00 11.94 25.55
CA PRO A 66 7.42 12.26 25.34
C PRO A 66 8.35 11.05 25.46
N MET A 67 8.03 10.10 26.31
CA MET A 67 8.82 8.86 26.50
C MET A 67 8.90 8.00 25.23
N ILE A 68 7.90 8.07 24.36
CA ILE A 68 7.86 7.38 23.07
C ILE A 68 8.45 8.28 21.98
N TRP A 69 8.20 9.58 22.05
CA TRP A 69 8.65 10.58 21.10
C TRP A 69 10.17 10.70 21.04
N GLU A 70 10.83 10.96 22.20
CA GLU A 70 12.26 11.24 22.26
C GLU A 70 13.14 10.15 21.61
N PRO A 71 12.92 8.84 21.83
CA PRO A 71 13.68 7.80 21.15
C PRO A 71 13.47 7.80 19.63
N LEU A 72 12.25 8.06 19.14
CA LEU A 72 11.94 8.10 17.71
C LEU A 72 12.59 9.30 17.01
N GLU A 73 12.64 10.46 17.67
CA GLU A 73 13.28 11.67 17.15
C GLU A 73 14.78 11.45 16.89
N VAL A 74 15.44 10.68 17.75
CA VAL A 74 16.88 10.33 17.60
C VAL A 74 17.09 9.38 16.41
N ILE A 75 16.16 8.46 16.15
CA ILE A 75 16.32 7.43 15.12
C ILE A 75 16.16 7.99 13.71
N LYS A 76 15.27 8.97 13.52
CA LYS A 76 14.94 9.59 12.21
C LYS A 76 14.68 8.56 11.11
N HIS A 77 13.47 8.08 11.01
CA HIS A 77 13.08 7.12 9.97
C HIS A 77 12.28 7.81 8.86
N ASP A 78 12.66 7.63 7.59
CA ASP A 78 12.06 8.30 6.42
C ASP A 78 10.54 8.11 6.26
N HIS A 79 9.98 7.03 6.82
CA HIS A 79 8.54 6.70 6.73
C HIS A 79 7.80 6.88 8.05
N ILE A 80 8.42 7.54 9.04
CA ILE A 80 7.79 7.94 10.29
C ILE A 80 7.77 9.45 10.32
N GLN A 81 6.56 10.02 10.26
CA GLN A 81 6.37 11.46 10.41
C GLN A 81 6.16 11.81 11.87
N MET A 82 6.69 12.94 12.28
CA MET A 82 6.66 13.40 13.66
C MET A 82 6.37 14.90 13.71
N THR A 83 5.37 15.30 14.46
CA THR A 83 5.03 16.70 14.68
C THR A 83 4.77 16.98 16.15
N HIS A 84 5.43 17.99 16.70
CA HIS A 84 5.12 18.57 18.00
C HIS A 84 4.36 19.85 17.77
N SER A 85 3.12 19.91 18.19
CA SER A 85 2.18 21.00 17.93
C SER A 85 1.37 21.33 19.18
N GLU A 86 0.63 22.44 19.12
CA GLU A 86 -0.41 22.77 20.10
C GLU A 86 -1.79 22.47 19.48
N PHE A 87 -2.59 21.67 20.14
CA PHE A 87 -3.96 21.37 19.74
C PHE A 87 -4.92 21.50 20.93
N ASN A 88 -5.95 22.36 20.76
CA ASN A 88 -6.91 22.65 21.82
C ASN A 88 -6.28 23.13 23.14
N GLY A 89 -5.21 23.94 23.06
CA GLY A 89 -4.54 24.55 24.20
C GLY A 89 -3.63 23.60 25.00
N ARG A 90 -3.22 22.49 24.42
CA ARG A 90 -2.24 21.55 25.01
C ARG A 90 -1.17 21.15 24.03
N ASP A 91 0.03 20.93 24.52
CA ASP A 91 1.10 20.32 23.74
C ASP A 91 0.71 18.90 23.31
N ARG A 92 1.01 18.57 22.05
CA ARG A 92 0.67 17.31 21.42
C ARG A 92 1.83 16.79 20.60
N PHE A 93 2.20 15.53 20.84
CA PHE A 93 3.25 14.83 20.10
C PHE A 93 2.59 13.82 19.19
N VAL A 94 2.58 14.08 17.89
CA VAL A 94 1.91 13.24 16.89
C VAL A 94 2.94 12.48 16.06
N ILE A 95 2.74 11.18 15.93
CA ILE A 95 3.51 10.33 15.03
C ILE A 95 2.58 9.65 14.03
N SER A 96 3.05 9.47 12.81
CA SER A 96 2.38 8.60 11.86
C SER A 96 3.35 7.74 11.08
N PHE A 97 2.94 6.52 10.77
CA PHE A 97 3.75 5.52 10.09
C PHE A 97 2.87 4.43 9.48
N ASN A 98 3.43 3.66 8.57
CA ASN A 98 2.80 2.42 8.08
C ASN A 98 3.36 1.19 8.81
N ALA A 99 2.69 0.04 8.65
CA ALA A 99 3.09 -1.19 9.34
C ALA A 99 4.51 -1.64 8.96
N ARG A 100 4.91 -1.44 7.71
CA ARG A 100 6.26 -1.82 7.24
C ARG A 100 7.34 -1.01 7.93
N ALA A 101 7.16 0.31 8.04
CA ALA A 101 8.11 1.19 8.73
C ALA A 101 8.33 0.74 10.16
N LEU A 102 7.25 0.42 10.89
CA LEU A 102 7.34 -0.07 12.25
C LEU A 102 8.09 -1.41 12.35
N MET A 103 7.83 -2.34 11.44
CA MET A 103 8.50 -3.65 11.40
C MET A 103 9.99 -3.56 11.06
N GLU A 104 10.39 -2.59 10.25
CA GLU A 104 11.79 -2.41 9.81
C GLU A 104 12.60 -1.53 10.77
N LEU A 105 11.96 -0.81 11.67
CA LEU A 105 12.60 0.13 12.60
C LEU A 105 13.73 -0.50 13.43
N PRO A 106 13.60 -1.73 13.98
CA PRO A 106 14.67 -2.35 14.77
C PRO A 106 15.94 -2.65 13.96
N ASP A 107 15.81 -2.87 12.65
CA ASP A 107 16.92 -3.25 11.77
C ASP A 107 17.65 -2.02 11.17
N LYS A 108 16.99 -0.87 11.15
CA LYS A 108 17.55 0.38 10.60
C LYS A 108 18.36 1.19 11.62
N CYS A 109 18.42 0.78 12.87
CA CYS A 109 19.24 1.43 13.85
C CYS A 109 20.73 1.02 13.69
N ASP A 110 21.47 1.79 12.89
CA ASP A 110 22.91 1.66 12.62
C ASP A 110 23.80 2.22 13.77
N CYS A 111 23.22 2.44 14.94
CA CYS A 111 24.01 2.92 16.06
C CYS A 111 24.98 1.81 16.50
N HIS A 112 26.26 2.02 16.23
CA HIS A 112 27.37 1.22 16.76
C HIS A 112 27.40 1.10 18.30
N HIS A 113 26.47 1.74 18.99
CA HIS A 113 26.30 1.74 20.44
C HIS A 113 25.14 0.84 20.87
N HIS A 114 25.29 -0.47 20.59
CA HIS A 114 25.01 -1.53 21.56
C HIS A 114 23.56 -1.90 21.93
N GLY A 115 23.39 -3.16 22.21
CA GLY A 115 22.21 -3.91 22.61
C GLY A 115 21.14 -3.18 23.44
N VAL A 116 21.50 -2.17 24.23
CA VAL A 116 20.55 -1.40 25.04
C VAL A 116 19.61 -0.53 24.19
N ILE A 117 20.14 0.19 23.21
CA ILE A 117 19.30 1.04 22.32
C ILE A 117 18.44 0.14 21.43
N LYS A 118 18.98 -0.94 20.92
CA LYS A 118 18.24 -1.91 20.12
C LYS A 118 17.12 -2.57 20.94
N MET A 119 17.34 -2.85 22.21
CA MET A 119 16.32 -3.35 23.13
C MET A 119 15.24 -2.31 23.43
N ALA A 120 15.62 -1.06 23.62
CA ALA A 120 14.68 0.04 23.84
C ALA A 120 13.78 0.26 22.61
N ILE A 121 14.36 0.25 21.40
CA ILE A 121 13.61 0.34 20.14
C ILE A 121 12.67 -0.85 19.98
N LYS A 122 13.14 -2.06 20.28
CA LYS A 122 12.28 -3.24 20.24
C LYS A 122 11.10 -3.11 21.20
N GLY A 123 11.34 -2.68 22.43
CA GLY A 123 10.28 -2.43 23.40
C GLY A 123 9.27 -1.40 22.92
N LEU A 124 9.72 -0.31 22.28
CA LEU A 124 8.88 0.70 21.67
C LEU A 124 8.03 0.13 20.52
N VAL A 125 8.63 -0.66 19.62
CA VAL A 125 7.93 -1.30 18.51
C VAL A 125 6.89 -2.29 19.04
N ASP A 126 7.23 -3.08 20.03
CA ASP A 126 6.32 -4.05 20.67
C ASP A 126 5.14 -3.31 21.32
N GLU A 127 5.37 -2.17 21.95
CA GLU A 127 4.35 -1.33 22.56
C GLU A 127 3.39 -0.75 21.51
N LEU A 128 3.91 -0.04 20.49
CA LEU A 128 3.10 0.53 19.42
C LEU A 128 2.32 -0.56 18.66
N THR A 129 2.97 -1.68 18.37
CA THR A 129 2.31 -2.83 17.74
C THR A 129 1.16 -3.36 18.60
N SER A 130 1.36 -3.45 19.91
CA SER A 130 0.33 -3.92 20.84
C SER A 130 -0.89 -3.01 20.87
N HIS A 131 -0.69 -1.69 20.84
CA HIS A 131 -1.79 -0.73 20.71
C HIS A 131 -2.57 -0.92 19.41
N ILE A 132 -1.86 -1.04 18.27
CA ILE A 132 -2.47 -1.23 16.94
C ILE A 132 -3.27 -2.53 16.89
N VAL A 133 -2.67 -3.64 17.34
CA VAL A 133 -3.31 -4.96 17.31
C VAL A 133 -4.57 -5.00 18.19
N ARG A 134 -4.55 -4.37 19.36
CA ARG A 134 -5.74 -4.29 20.23
C ARG A 134 -6.86 -3.44 19.63
N LYS A 135 -6.52 -2.31 18.97
CA LYS A 135 -7.53 -1.45 18.34
C LYS A 135 -8.17 -2.10 17.11
N TYR A 136 -7.36 -2.72 16.25
CA TYR A 136 -7.79 -3.14 14.92
C TYR A 136 -7.89 -4.66 14.73
N ASP A 137 -7.57 -5.45 15.75
CA ASP A 137 -7.56 -6.93 15.69
C ASP A 137 -6.74 -7.50 14.52
N CYS A 138 -5.57 -6.89 14.25
CA CYS A 138 -4.76 -7.14 13.06
C CYS A 138 -3.44 -7.88 13.37
N TYR A 139 -3.48 -8.95 14.16
CA TYR A 139 -2.32 -9.77 14.51
C TYR A 139 -1.51 -10.21 13.29
N GLU A 140 -2.19 -10.59 12.24
CA GLU A 140 -1.60 -11.09 11.00
C GLU A 140 -0.73 -10.04 10.30
N LEU A 141 -1.06 -8.75 10.43
CA LEU A 141 -0.31 -7.65 9.83
C LEU A 141 1.13 -7.58 10.36
N PHE A 142 1.33 -7.97 11.60
CA PHE A 142 2.64 -7.97 12.26
C PHE A 142 3.23 -9.37 12.45
N GLY A 143 2.58 -10.40 11.89
CA GLY A 143 3.03 -11.78 12.00
C GLY A 143 2.91 -12.38 13.41
N LEU A 144 2.02 -11.82 14.26
CA LEU A 144 1.82 -12.26 15.63
C LEU A 144 0.83 -13.42 15.74
N ASP A 145 1.03 -14.29 16.71
CA ASP A 145 0.05 -15.33 17.08
C ASP A 145 -0.99 -14.73 18.05
N ARG A 146 -2.27 -14.99 17.76
CA ARG A 146 -3.39 -14.56 18.61
C ARG A 146 -3.41 -15.20 20.00
N ASN A 147 -2.76 -16.35 20.13
CA ASN A 147 -2.67 -17.09 21.40
C ASN A 147 -1.53 -16.59 22.29
N GLU A 148 -0.62 -15.77 21.75
CA GLU A 148 0.46 -15.18 22.54
C GLU A 148 -0.03 -13.92 23.26
N PRO A 149 0.34 -13.74 24.52
CA PRO A 149 -0.02 -12.54 25.27
C PRO A 149 0.71 -11.33 24.69
N LEU A 150 -0.05 -10.27 24.40
CA LEU A 150 0.54 -8.98 24.04
C LEU A 150 1.16 -8.33 25.30
N PRO A 151 2.28 -7.58 25.15
CA PRO A 151 2.88 -6.78 26.21
C PRO A 151 1.85 -5.89 26.90
N LEU A 152 2.06 -5.63 28.19
CA LEU A 152 1.26 -4.65 28.93
C LEU A 152 1.50 -3.27 28.30
N LEU A 153 0.40 -2.53 28.10
CA LEU A 153 0.48 -1.19 27.54
C LEU A 153 0.94 -0.19 28.61
N SER A 154 1.85 0.69 28.24
CA SER A 154 2.06 1.92 28.99
C SER A 154 0.91 2.90 28.74
N THR A 155 0.75 3.87 29.60
CA THR A 155 -0.15 5.00 29.37
C THR A 155 0.54 6.01 28.45
N GLY A 156 -0.21 6.63 27.52
CA GLY A 156 0.31 7.73 26.72
C GLY A 156 0.42 7.42 25.22
N VAL A 157 -0.44 6.54 24.70
CA VAL A 157 -0.68 6.35 23.28
C VAL A 157 -2.17 6.47 23.03
N GLU A 158 -2.57 7.40 22.18
CA GLU A 158 -3.94 7.58 21.71
C GLU A 158 -3.97 7.60 20.18
N PHE A 159 -4.95 6.91 19.58
CA PHE A 159 -5.14 6.96 18.13
C PHE A 159 -5.86 8.23 17.72
N ILE A 160 -5.35 8.86 16.67
CA ILE A 160 -5.97 10.00 16.02
C ILE A 160 -6.69 9.50 14.76
N ASP A 161 -7.95 9.88 14.61
CA ASP A 161 -8.69 9.58 13.38
C ASP A 161 -8.13 10.41 12.22
N ASN A 162 -8.05 9.79 11.04
CA ASN A 162 -7.61 10.47 9.82
C ASN A 162 -8.73 11.38 9.30
N SER A 163 -9.03 12.42 10.04
CA SER A 163 -10.04 13.42 9.73
C SER A 163 -9.53 14.82 10.04
N TYR A 164 -10.08 15.81 9.34
CA TYR A 164 -9.69 17.20 9.51
C TYR A 164 -10.07 17.76 10.89
N GLU A 165 -11.12 17.22 11.51
CA GLU A 165 -11.59 17.63 12.83
C GLU A 165 -10.69 17.13 13.97
N ALA A 166 -9.96 16.04 13.73
CA ALA A 166 -9.12 15.40 14.75
C ALA A 166 -7.69 15.94 14.80
N MET A 167 -7.32 16.81 13.84
CA MET A 167 -5.96 17.33 13.68
C MET A 167 -5.97 18.85 13.44
N SER A 168 -4.88 19.54 13.82
CA SER A 168 -4.61 20.91 13.38
C SER A 168 -4.24 20.93 11.89
N ASP A 169 -4.24 22.11 11.26
CA ASP A 169 -3.81 22.28 9.86
C ASP A 169 -2.38 21.75 9.64
N GLU A 170 -1.47 22.01 10.58
CA GLU A 170 -0.10 21.53 10.54
C GLU A 170 -0.03 20.00 10.65
N GLU A 171 -0.74 19.41 11.62
CA GLU A 171 -0.81 17.97 11.78
C GLU A 171 -1.44 17.30 10.56
N TRP A 172 -2.51 17.87 10.01
CA TRP A 172 -3.13 17.34 8.79
C TRP A 172 -2.18 17.36 7.61
N LEU A 173 -1.39 18.41 7.45
CA LEU A 173 -0.42 18.52 6.36
C LEU A 173 0.66 17.43 6.42
N HIS A 174 1.08 17.03 7.64
CA HIS A 174 2.15 16.04 7.84
C HIS A 174 1.64 14.60 8.03
N HIS A 175 0.46 14.42 8.58
CA HIS A 175 -0.05 13.10 8.98
C HIS A 175 -1.27 12.63 8.21
N GLY A 176 -2.07 13.57 7.69
CA GLY A 176 -3.25 13.24 6.88
C GLY A 176 -2.88 12.44 5.64
N TRP A 177 -3.69 11.45 5.28
CA TRP A 177 -3.45 10.60 4.14
C TRP A 177 -4.75 10.17 3.47
N PHE A 178 -4.65 9.77 2.22
CA PHE A 178 -5.75 9.20 1.47
C PHE A 178 -5.25 8.14 0.49
N SER A 179 -6.14 7.24 0.08
CA SER A 179 -5.90 6.30 -1.00
C SER A 179 -6.80 6.62 -2.18
N ALA A 180 -6.25 6.52 -3.38
CA ALA A 180 -6.99 6.67 -4.62
C ALA A 180 -6.83 5.43 -5.50
N HIS A 181 -7.95 4.85 -5.95
CA HIS A 181 -7.97 3.83 -6.99
C HIS A 181 -8.14 4.50 -8.34
N MET A 182 -7.14 4.41 -9.19
CA MET A 182 -7.13 4.99 -10.52
C MET A 182 -7.16 3.88 -11.58
N ILE A 183 -7.97 4.07 -12.60
CA ILE A 183 -7.97 3.29 -13.84
C ILE A 183 -7.38 4.18 -14.91
N THR A 184 -6.16 3.87 -15.33
CA THR A 184 -5.40 4.61 -16.33
C THR A 184 -4.45 3.70 -17.08
N ASP A 185 -3.70 4.23 -18.03
CA ASP A 185 -2.75 3.46 -18.83
C ASP A 185 -1.35 3.37 -18.20
N ARG A 186 -0.52 2.50 -18.75
CA ARG A 186 0.86 2.27 -18.28
C ARG A 186 1.76 3.49 -18.47
N GLY A 187 1.50 4.31 -19.50
CA GLY A 187 2.25 5.54 -19.72
C GLY A 187 2.11 6.48 -18.53
N ILE A 188 0.87 6.75 -18.11
CA ILE A 188 0.57 7.60 -16.96
C ILE A 188 1.12 6.99 -15.65
N THR A 189 0.95 5.67 -15.45
CA THR A 189 1.46 5.06 -14.22
C THR A 189 2.98 5.11 -14.11
N HIS A 190 3.72 5.05 -15.21
CA HIS A 190 5.17 5.23 -15.24
C HIS A 190 5.61 6.65 -14.85
N GLU A 191 4.77 7.66 -15.09
CA GLU A 191 5.03 9.03 -14.64
C GLU A 191 4.67 9.21 -13.16
N ILE A 192 3.52 8.71 -12.73
CA ILE A 192 3.04 8.84 -11.34
C ILE A 192 4.01 8.22 -10.33
N VAL A 193 4.62 7.06 -10.62
CA VAL A 193 5.55 6.38 -9.70
C VAL A 193 6.86 7.15 -9.47
N ARG A 194 7.07 8.27 -10.12
CA ARG A 194 8.21 9.16 -9.86
C ARG A 194 7.97 10.09 -8.67
N HIS A 195 6.72 10.28 -8.27
CA HIS A 195 6.35 11.02 -7.05
C HIS A 195 6.47 10.07 -5.86
N ARG A 196 7.67 10.02 -5.25
CA ARG A 196 8.02 8.98 -4.27
C ARG A 196 7.86 9.39 -2.82
N GLU A 197 7.85 10.68 -2.54
CA GLU A 197 7.74 11.17 -1.17
C GLU A 197 6.40 10.75 -0.60
N GLU A 198 6.45 9.95 0.46
CA GLU A 198 5.28 9.50 1.24
C GLU A 198 4.18 8.77 0.44
N THR A 199 4.47 8.35 -0.78
CA THR A 199 3.49 7.71 -1.66
C THR A 199 3.81 6.24 -1.87
N SER A 200 2.84 5.36 -1.59
CA SER A 200 2.92 3.93 -1.88
C SER A 200 2.08 3.60 -3.11
N PHE A 201 2.62 2.76 -3.99
CA PHE A 201 1.99 2.40 -5.25
C PHE A 201 1.68 0.92 -5.34
N ALA A 202 0.45 0.61 -5.75
CA ALA A 202 0.00 -0.72 -6.10
C ALA A 202 -0.57 -0.71 -7.51
N GLN A 203 -0.13 -1.62 -8.37
CA GLN A 203 -0.53 -1.66 -9.77
C GLN A 203 -0.80 -3.08 -10.21
N GLU A 204 -1.82 -3.28 -11.08
CA GLU A 204 -2.07 -4.57 -11.73
C GLU A 204 -0.80 -5.12 -12.38
N SER A 205 -0.42 -6.34 -12.01
CA SER A 205 0.85 -6.92 -12.40
C SER A 205 0.75 -7.70 -13.71
N THR A 206 1.34 -7.19 -14.76
CA THR A 206 1.50 -7.92 -16.04
C THR A 206 2.43 -9.14 -15.95
N ARG A 207 3.08 -9.38 -14.79
CA ARG A 207 3.88 -10.58 -14.54
C ARG A 207 3.02 -11.73 -14.04
N TYR A 208 2.03 -11.43 -13.19
CA TYR A 208 1.15 -12.42 -12.56
C TYR A 208 -0.19 -12.57 -13.26
N CYS A 209 -0.67 -11.50 -13.94
CA CYS A 209 -1.92 -11.56 -14.69
C CYS A 209 -1.64 -12.09 -16.09
N ASN A 210 -2.11 -13.32 -16.35
CA ASN A 210 -2.07 -13.95 -17.67
C ASN A 210 -3.40 -13.68 -18.37
N TYR A 211 -3.43 -12.70 -19.26
CA TYR A 211 -4.66 -12.31 -19.97
C TYR A 211 -5.24 -13.38 -20.88
N GLY A 212 -4.50 -14.44 -21.20
CA GLY A 212 -4.99 -15.61 -21.95
C GLY A 212 -5.75 -16.63 -21.10
N LEU A 213 -6.03 -16.33 -19.82
CA LEU A 213 -6.86 -17.18 -18.98
C LEU A 213 -8.29 -16.63 -18.89
N ASP A 214 -9.28 -17.53 -18.85
CA ASP A 214 -10.71 -17.19 -18.76
C ASP A 214 -11.03 -16.21 -17.64
N LYS A 215 -10.40 -16.37 -16.48
CA LYS A 215 -10.56 -15.45 -15.34
C LYS A 215 -10.14 -14.00 -15.62
N PHE A 216 -9.37 -13.75 -16.67
CA PHE A 216 -8.97 -12.43 -17.14
C PHE A 216 -9.68 -12.00 -18.43
N GLY A 217 -10.62 -12.83 -18.93
CA GLY A 217 -11.50 -12.52 -20.05
C GLY A 217 -10.95 -12.88 -21.41
N ASN A 218 -9.79 -13.53 -21.52
CA ASN A 218 -9.10 -13.85 -22.78
C ASN A 218 -8.94 -12.63 -23.70
N GLU A 219 -8.78 -11.46 -23.11
CA GLU A 219 -8.58 -10.20 -23.82
C GLU A 219 -7.75 -9.22 -23.00
N ILE A 220 -7.03 -8.32 -23.66
CA ILE A 220 -6.43 -7.18 -23.00
C ILE A 220 -7.43 -6.03 -22.82
N THR A 221 -7.28 -5.28 -21.75
CA THR A 221 -8.03 -4.03 -21.55
C THR A 221 -7.10 -2.85 -21.75
N VAL A 222 -7.50 -1.88 -22.58
CA VAL A 222 -6.72 -0.68 -22.91
C VAL A 222 -7.51 0.59 -22.64
N ILE A 223 -6.81 1.67 -22.40
CA ILE A 223 -7.39 2.99 -22.20
C ILE A 223 -7.53 3.69 -23.55
N GLY A 224 -8.74 4.13 -23.87
CA GLY A 224 -9.01 4.91 -25.06
C GLY A 224 -8.29 6.26 -25.03
N GLN A 225 -7.61 6.61 -26.16
CA GLN A 225 -6.75 7.80 -26.25
C GLN A 225 -7.49 9.03 -26.82
N GLY A 226 -8.79 8.92 -27.09
CA GLY A 226 -9.58 10.02 -27.63
C GLY A 226 -9.30 10.33 -29.10
N PHE A 227 -8.65 9.42 -29.82
CA PHE A 227 -8.47 9.56 -31.27
C PHE A 227 -9.80 9.47 -32.02
N CYS A 228 -9.87 10.01 -33.23
CA CYS A 228 -11.02 9.95 -34.11
C CYS A 228 -10.60 9.73 -35.58
N GLY A 229 -11.55 9.30 -36.39
CA GLY A 229 -11.34 9.07 -37.83
C GLY A 229 -10.28 8.03 -38.11
N GLU A 230 -9.37 8.33 -39.05
CA GLU A 230 -8.28 7.40 -39.46
C GLU A 230 -7.29 7.13 -38.31
N ALA A 231 -7.01 8.10 -37.44
CA ALA A 231 -6.11 7.93 -36.32
C ALA A 231 -6.65 6.86 -35.33
N GLU A 232 -7.95 6.88 -35.04
CA GLU A 232 -8.60 5.86 -34.22
C GLU A 232 -8.49 4.48 -34.86
N LYS A 233 -8.70 4.37 -36.18
CA LYS A 233 -8.56 3.12 -36.92
C LYS A 233 -7.15 2.55 -36.79
N TYR A 234 -6.11 3.33 -37.08
CA TYR A 234 -4.71 2.89 -37.03
C TYR A 234 -4.31 2.49 -35.60
N TRP A 235 -4.76 3.24 -34.60
CA TRP A 235 -4.51 2.90 -33.21
C TRP A 235 -5.14 1.55 -32.84
N ARG A 236 -6.41 1.32 -33.19
CA ARG A 236 -7.10 0.06 -32.92
C ARG A 236 -6.45 -1.13 -33.62
N GLU A 237 -6.05 -0.99 -34.86
CA GLU A 237 -5.34 -2.01 -35.62
C GLU A 237 -4.00 -2.37 -34.97
N SER A 238 -3.23 -1.36 -34.52
CA SER A 238 -1.96 -1.56 -33.84
C SER A 238 -2.15 -2.30 -32.50
N VAL A 239 -3.13 -1.91 -31.70
CA VAL A 239 -3.41 -2.55 -30.40
C VAL A 239 -3.93 -3.97 -30.58
N ALA A 240 -4.78 -4.22 -31.58
CA ALA A 240 -5.27 -5.56 -31.89
C ALA A 240 -4.14 -6.48 -32.36
N CYS A 241 -3.19 -5.96 -33.14
CA CYS A 241 -2.00 -6.70 -33.52
C CYS A 241 -1.15 -7.07 -32.29
N ALA A 242 -0.93 -6.12 -31.37
CA ALA A 242 -0.18 -6.36 -30.13
C ALA A 242 -0.87 -7.41 -29.25
N GLU A 243 -2.20 -7.38 -29.15
CA GLU A 243 -2.98 -8.40 -28.44
C GLU A 243 -2.79 -9.79 -29.04
N SER A 244 -2.93 -9.91 -30.39
CA SER A 244 -2.71 -11.16 -31.10
C SER A 244 -1.31 -11.71 -30.84
N MET A 245 -0.30 -10.87 -30.97
CA MET A 245 1.10 -11.29 -30.75
C MET A 245 1.34 -11.73 -29.30
N TYR A 246 0.69 -11.10 -28.32
CA TYR A 246 0.77 -11.54 -26.93
C TYR A 246 0.23 -12.95 -26.75
N PHE A 247 -0.93 -13.27 -27.33
CA PHE A 247 -1.52 -14.61 -27.23
C PHE A 247 -0.71 -15.67 -27.99
N GLU A 248 -0.22 -15.34 -29.19
CA GLU A 248 0.69 -16.24 -29.94
C GLU A 248 1.94 -16.61 -29.11
N LEU A 249 2.53 -15.62 -28.42
CA LEU A 249 3.67 -15.89 -27.53
C LEU A 249 3.29 -16.82 -26.37
N LEU A 250 2.08 -16.67 -25.81
CA LEU A 250 1.61 -17.58 -24.75
C LEU A 250 1.39 -18.98 -25.28
N GLU A 251 0.84 -19.15 -26.49
CA GLU A 251 0.64 -20.45 -27.16
C GLU A 251 1.98 -21.12 -27.46
N CYS A 252 3.02 -20.35 -27.77
CA CYS A 252 4.39 -20.84 -27.89
C CYS A 252 5.02 -21.24 -26.54
N GLY A 253 4.26 -21.18 -25.42
CA GLY A 253 4.74 -21.53 -24.08
C GLY A 253 5.58 -20.44 -23.39
N ILE A 254 5.62 -19.23 -23.94
CA ILE A 254 6.30 -18.10 -23.31
C ILE A 254 5.54 -17.63 -22.07
N LYS A 255 6.24 -17.42 -20.97
CA LYS A 255 5.63 -16.97 -19.70
C LYS A 255 5.08 -15.53 -19.85
N PRO A 256 3.95 -15.20 -19.19
CA PRO A 256 3.33 -13.88 -19.26
C PRO A 256 4.30 -12.73 -18.98
N GLN A 257 5.21 -12.89 -18.03
CA GLN A 257 6.24 -11.90 -17.69
C GLN A 257 7.20 -11.55 -18.86
N MET A 258 7.29 -12.41 -19.88
CA MET A 258 8.07 -12.17 -21.09
C MET A 258 7.15 -11.76 -22.25
N ALA A 259 6.03 -12.46 -22.43
CA ALA A 259 5.05 -12.18 -23.47
C ALA A 259 4.53 -10.72 -23.40
N ARG A 260 4.44 -10.13 -22.20
CA ARG A 260 4.06 -8.73 -21.99
C ARG A 260 4.92 -7.69 -22.72
N SER A 261 6.08 -8.08 -23.22
CA SER A 261 6.99 -7.17 -23.95
C SER A 261 6.39 -6.57 -25.22
N VAL A 262 5.37 -7.21 -25.78
CA VAL A 262 4.64 -6.70 -26.97
C VAL A 262 3.41 -5.87 -26.61
N LEU A 263 3.03 -5.79 -25.34
CA LEU A 263 1.84 -5.04 -24.91
C LEU A 263 2.07 -3.54 -24.99
N PRO A 264 1.06 -2.76 -25.45
CA PRO A 264 1.21 -1.33 -25.64
C PRO A 264 1.17 -0.57 -24.31
N THR A 265 1.71 0.66 -24.32
CA THR A 265 1.67 1.55 -23.16
C THR A 265 0.26 2.00 -22.78
N CYS A 266 -0.69 1.96 -23.71
CA CYS A 266 -2.11 2.21 -23.41
C CYS A 266 -2.82 1.06 -22.69
N LEU A 267 -2.12 -0.03 -22.35
CA LEU A 267 -2.64 -1.10 -21.50
C LEU A 267 -3.06 -0.52 -20.15
N LYS A 268 -4.24 -0.95 -19.66
CA LYS A 268 -4.76 -0.59 -18.35
C LYS A 268 -3.81 -0.97 -17.22
#